data_a209e7c750682186c106b43ce8e6daba
#
_entry.id   a209e7c750682186c106b43ce8e6daba
#
_cell.length_a   1.000
_cell.length_b   1.000
_cell.length_c   1.000
_cell.angle_alpha   90.00
_cell.angle_beta   90.00
_cell.angle_gamma   90.00
#
_symmetry.space_group_name_H-M   'P 1'
#
loop_
_entity.id
_entity.type
_entity.pdbx_description
1 polymer ?
#
loop_
_entity_poly.entity_id
_entity_poly.type
_entity_poly.pdbx_seq_one_letter_code
_entity_poly.pdbx_strand_id
1 'polypeptide(L)'
;MFIKGFFSNSVGIMTSRILGLIRDLLTASILGAGIFSDLFFIAFKIPNLFRRIFGEGAFTQAFLPNFANNKKKAIFQAEIFIKFLLFIGVLTLLVNLFTPYFIKIIASGLSEQNITDAVPLVRINFYYLALVYIVTFMGALLQYKGHFATTAFSTALLNLAMITSLLLARGKSESVVALYLSFGVVAGGILQVLVHLIAMKFNALNKIFWGGLSGYFKGKRAQSKGFFINFYHGLLGSSAMQISAFIDTWLASFLVSGSISYLFYANRIFQLPLAIFAIALSQALFPKITRLLKQKDEANALVWTKKSFYLLLCALLVATITGVVLSEFIIWLLFERGNFTRANTIE
;
A
#
# COMPACT_ATOMS: atom_id res chain seq x y z
N MET A 1 -3.48 28.69 1.32
CA MET A 1 -3.88 27.48 0.58
C MET A 1 -3.01 26.28 0.95
N PHE A 2 -1.68 26.39 1.00
CA PHE A 2 -0.72 25.33 1.34
C PHE A 2 -0.96 24.70 2.73
N ILE A 3 -1.15 25.50 3.78
CA ILE A 3 -1.37 25.05 5.16
C ILE A 3 -2.66 24.21 5.29
N LYS A 4 -3.76 24.64 4.66
CA LYS A 4 -5.02 23.87 4.67
C LYS A 4 -4.86 22.50 3.96
N GLY A 5 -4.14 22.45 2.84
CA GLY A 5 -3.84 21.21 2.15
C GLY A 5 -2.96 20.26 2.97
N PHE A 6 -1.94 20.80 3.63
CA PHE A 6 -1.07 20.03 4.53
C PHE A 6 -1.85 19.42 5.71
N PHE A 7 -2.68 20.23 6.38
CA PHE A 7 -3.47 19.77 7.53
C PHE A 7 -4.49 18.69 7.12
N SER A 8 -5.22 18.91 6.03
CA SER A 8 -6.16 17.93 5.48
C SER A 8 -5.48 16.61 5.08
N ASN A 9 -4.29 16.68 4.50
CA ASN A 9 -3.50 15.50 4.15
C ASN A 9 -3.08 14.72 5.41
N SER A 10 -2.56 15.41 6.43
CA SER A 10 -2.13 14.79 7.69
C SER A 10 -3.30 14.13 8.44
N VAL A 11 -4.45 14.79 8.53
CA VAL A 11 -5.66 14.22 9.14
C VAL A 11 -6.14 13.00 8.35
N GLY A 12 -6.16 13.06 7.03
CA GLY A 12 -6.56 11.93 6.18
C GLY A 12 -5.66 10.71 6.37
N ILE A 13 -4.33 10.91 6.40
CA ILE A 13 -3.36 9.84 6.66
C ILE A 13 -3.58 9.25 8.06
N MET A 14 -3.78 10.07 9.08
CA MET A 14 -3.99 9.62 10.46
C MET A 14 -5.28 8.80 10.59
N THR A 15 -6.39 9.30 10.02
CA THR A 15 -7.68 8.58 9.96
C THR A 15 -7.51 7.22 9.28
N SER A 16 -6.81 7.17 8.14
CA SER A 16 -6.54 5.93 7.42
C SER A 16 -5.72 4.93 8.23
N ARG A 17 -4.75 5.41 9.02
CA ARG A 17 -3.92 4.56 9.90
C ARG A 17 -4.73 3.99 11.06
N ILE A 18 -5.56 4.80 11.71
CA ILE A 18 -6.46 4.35 12.80
C ILE A 18 -7.44 3.29 12.28
N LEU A 19 -8.12 3.57 11.17
CA LEU A 19 -9.03 2.61 10.56
C LEU A 19 -8.29 1.34 10.09
N GLY A 20 -7.05 1.46 9.62
CA GLY A 20 -6.21 0.33 9.27
C GLY A 20 -5.89 -0.55 10.49
N LEU A 21 -5.59 0.05 11.65
CA LEU A 21 -5.38 -0.67 12.88
C LEU A 21 -6.66 -1.38 13.34
N ILE A 22 -7.80 -0.67 13.36
CA ILE A 22 -9.11 -1.25 13.72
C ILE A 22 -9.44 -2.46 12.83
N ARG A 23 -9.21 -2.33 11.52
CA ARG A 23 -9.38 -3.45 10.57
C ARG A 23 -8.49 -4.64 10.94
N ASP A 24 -7.21 -4.42 11.24
CA ASP A 24 -6.26 -5.49 11.55
C ASP A 24 -6.64 -6.18 12.87
N LEU A 25 -7.06 -5.43 13.89
CA LEU A 25 -7.58 -5.97 15.15
C LEU A 25 -8.87 -6.79 14.94
N LEU A 26 -9.78 -6.32 14.10
CA LEU A 26 -11.00 -7.05 13.76
C LEU A 26 -10.68 -8.31 12.92
N THR A 27 -9.71 -8.22 12.00
CA THR A 27 -9.27 -9.39 11.22
C THR A 27 -8.73 -10.47 12.16
N ALA A 28 -7.85 -10.10 13.09
CA ALA A 28 -7.33 -11.02 14.09
C ALA A 28 -8.46 -11.60 14.99
N SER A 29 -9.38 -10.77 15.44
CA SER A 29 -10.49 -11.22 16.33
C SER A 29 -11.49 -12.14 15.62
N ILE A 30 -11.79 -11.93 14.32
CA ILE A 30 -12.85 -12.65 13.60
C ILE A 30 -12.27 -13.82 12.81
N LEU A 31 -11.10 -13.66 12.21
CA LEU A 31 -10.45 -14.70 11.36
C LEU A 31 -9.35 -15.46 12.11
N GLY A 32 -8.77 -14.85 13.16
CA GLY A 32 -7.65 -15.45 13.91
C GLY A 32 -6.32 -15.37 13.18
N ALA A 33 -5.39 -16.25 13.60
CA ALA A 33 -4.10 -16.48 12.94
C ALA A 33 -4.02 -17.97 12.53
N GLY A 34 -4.75 -18.32 11.49
CA GLY A 34 -4.82 -19.69 10.95
C GLY A 34 -4.60 -19.69 9.45
N ILE A 35 -4.89 -20.84 8.82
CA ILE A 35 -4.64 -21.02 7.40
C ILE A 35 -5.40 -20.02 6.53
N PHE A 36 -6.67 -19.75 6.78
CA PHE A 36 -7.47 -18.83 5.97
C PHE A 36 -7.05 -17.37 6.10
N SER A 37 -6.51 -16.95 7.26
CA SER A 37 -5.87 -15.64 7.38
C SER A 37 -4.57 -15.58 6.58
N ASP A 38 -3.74 -16.64 6.60
CA ASP A 38 -2.53 -16.72 5.76
C ASP A 38 -2.88 -16.64 4.28
N LEU A 39 -3.87 -17.42 3.81
CA LEU A 39 -4.30 -17.42 2.41
C LEU A 39 -4.85 -16.05 1.99
N PHE A 40 -5.60 -15.38 2.86
CA PHE A 40 -6.06 -14.00 2.60
C PHE A 40 -4.87 -13.02 2.51
N PHE A 41 -3.90 -13.09 3.43
CA PHE A 41 -2.74 -12.19 3.38
C PHE A 41 -1.86 -12.44 2.15
N ILE A 42 -1.70 -13.69 1.70
CA ILE A 42 -1.04 -14.01 0.43
C ILE A 42 -1.80 -13.37 -0.73
N ALA A 43 -3.13 -13.57 -0.80
CA ALA A 43 -3.98 -13.04 -1.86
C ALA A 43 -3.96 -11.51 -1.93
N PHE A 44 -3.96 -10.84 -0.78
CA PHE A 44 -3.93 -9.39 -0.67
C PHE A 44 -2.52 -8.80 -0.85
N LYS A 45 -1.46 -9.60 -0.67
CA LYS A 45 -0.07 -9.15 -0.70
C LYS A 45 0.29 -8.47 -2.01
N ILE A 46 0.05 -9.11 -3.14
CA ILE A 46 0.45 -8.60 -4.45
C ILE A 46 -0.27 -7.29 -4.81
N PRO A 47 -1.60 -7.19 -4.75
CA PRO A 47 -2.28 -5.92 -4.98
C PRO A 47 -1.78 -4.79 -4.06
N ASN A 48 -1.47 -5.11 -2.81
CA ASN A 48 -0.97 -4.14 -1.86
C ASN A 48 0.48 -3.71 -2.15
N LEU A 49 1.33 -4.60 -2.66
CA LEU A 49 2.67 -4.25 -3.16
C LEU A 49 2.58 -3.28 -4.35
N PHE A 50 1.72 -3.56 -5.31
CA PHE A 50 1.48 -2.67 -6.44
C PHE A 50 0.92 -1.32 -5.98
N ARG A 51 0.02 -1.29 -4.99
CA ARG A 51 -0.46 -0.06 -4.38
C ARG A 51 0.71 0.79 -3.83
N ARG A 52 1.69 0.17 -3.18
CA ARG A 52 2.89 0.88 -2.70
C ARG A 52 3.74 1.42 -3.85
N ILE A 53 3.99 0.61 -4.87
CA ILE A 53 4.78 1.01 -6.06
C ILE A 53 4.10 2.19 -6.78
N PHE A 54 2.80 2.09 -7.04
CA PHE A 54 2.07 3.13 -7.78
C PHE A 54 1.70 4.31 -6.88
N GLY A 55 1.15 4.08 -5.69
CA GLY A 55 0.57 5.11 -4.83
C GLY A 55 1.57 5.87 -3.98
N GLU A 56 2.64 5.23 -3.55
CA GLU A 56 3.55 5.79 -2.55
C GLU A 56 4.84 6.40 -3.11
N GLY A 57 4.99 6.52 -4.44
CA GLY A 57 6.16 7.23 -4.91
C GLY A 57 6.49 7.13 -6.39
N ALA A 58 6.96 5.99 -6.89
CA ALA A 58 7.59 5.90 -8.20
C ALA A 58 6.71 6.43 -9.35
N PHE A 59 5.42 6.08 -9.37
CA PHE A 59 4.51 6.55 -10.42
C PHE A 59 4.28 8.07 -10.33
N THR A 60 3.87 8.57 -9.18
CA THR A 60 3.52 9.98 -8.99
C THR A 60 4.75 10.88 -9.19
N GLN A 61 5.92 10.46 -8.68
CA GLN A 61 7.19 11.19 -8.85
C GLN A 61 7.63 11.26 -10.31
N ALA A 62 7.42 10.19 -11.09
CA ALA A 62 7.69 10.20 -12.52
C ALA A 62 6.61 10.95 -13.31
N PHE A 63 5.33 10.81 -12.94
CA PHE A 63 4.21 11.36 -13.69
C PHE A 63 4.13 12.88 -13.60
N LEU A 64 4.17 13.45 -12.40
CA LEU A 64 3.91 14.89 -12.19
C LEU A 64 4.86 15.80 -12.96
N PRO A 65 6.21 15.64 -12.94
CA PRO A 65 7.11 16.49 -13.70
C PRO A 65 6.92 16.36 -15.22
N ASN A 66 6.76 15.11 -15.70
CA ASN A 66 6.56 14.86 -17.13
C ASN A 66 5.22 15.41 -17.63
N PHE A 67 4.15 15.30 -16.82
CA PHE A 67 2.84 15.87 -17.13
C PHE A 67 2.88 17.40 -17.13
N ALA A 68 3.54 18.02 -16.13
CA ALA A 68 3.66 19.48 -16.03
C ALA A 68 4.38 20.07 -17.24
N ASN A 69 5.46 19.44 -17.70
CA ASN A 69 6.30 19.90 -18.80
C ASN A 69 5.80 19.51 -20.19
N ASN A 70 4.78 18.62 -20.30
CA ASN A 70 4.30 18.18 -21.59
C ASN A 70 3.39 19.20 -22.25
N LYS A 71 3.66 19.56 -23.52
CA LYS A 71 2.82 20.50 -24.30
C LYS A 71 1.43 19.93 -24.61
N LYS A 72 1.31 18.60 -24.73
CA LYS A 72 0.06 17.88 -25.05
C LYS A 72 -0.46 17.11 -23.82
N LYS A 73 -0.64 17.79 -22.68
CA LYS A 73 -0.99 17.18 -21.38
C LYS A 73 -2.15 16.19 -21.45
N ALA A 74 -3.24 16.53 -22.13
CA ALA A 74 -4.41 15.66 -22.25
C ALA A 74 -4.11 14.34 -22.96
N ILE A 75 -3.31 14.37 -24.03
CA ILE A 75 -2.94 13.15 -24.77
C ILE A 75 -1.89 12.36 -24.00
N PHE A 76 -0.90 13.04 -23.37
CA PHE A 76 0.12 12.40 -22.55
C PHE A 76 -0.50 11.56 -21.43
N GLN A 77 -1.41 12.15 -20.65
CA GLN A 77 -2.06 11.44 -19.56
C GLN A 77 -2.91 10.25 -20.06
N ALA A 78 -3.61 10.42 -21.20
CA ALA A 78 -4.40 9.33 -21.78
C ALA A 78 -3.51 8.18 -22.26
N GLU A 79 -2.37 8.48 -22.88
CA GLU A 79 -1.40 7.48 -23.32
C GLU A 79 -0.83 6.66 -22.16
N ILE A 80 -0.42 7.33 -21.06
CA ILE A 80 0.06 6.67 -19.84
C ILE A 80 -1.06 5.82 -19.22
N PHE A 81 -2.27 6.39 -19.10
CA PHE A 81 -3.42 5.70 -18.52
C PHE A 81 -3.74 4.40 -19.25
N ILE A 82 -3.86 4.45 -20.57
CA ILE A 82 -4.22 3.29 -21.38
C ILE A 82 -3.11 2.24 -21.38
N LYS A 83 -1.84 2.63 -21.56
CA LYS A 83 -0.72 1.69 -21.58
C LYS A 83 -0.61 0.88 -20.29
N PHE A 84 -0.71 1.56 -19.14
CA PHE A 84 -0.67 0.87 -17.84
C PHE A 84 -1.94 0.07 -17.56
N LEU A 85 -3.11 0.57 -17.93
CA LEU A 85 -4.36 -0.17 -17.75
C LEU A 85 -4.36 -1.47 -18.57
N LEU A 86 -3.85 -1.42 -19.81
CA LEU A 86 -3.68 -2.62 -20.64
C LEU A 86 -2.66 -3.58 -20.02
N PHE A 87 -1.51 -3.10 -19.58
CA PHE A 87 -0.51 -3.93 -18.89
C PHE A 87 -1.10 -4.63 -17.66
N ILE A 88 -1.80 -3.89 -16.79
CA ILE A 88 -2.43 -4.44 -15.59
C ILE A 88 -3.57 -5.39 -15.97
N GLY A 89 -4.35 -5.07 -17.00
CA GLY A 89 -5.41 -5.95 -17.53
C GLY A 89 -4.86 -7.30 -18.00
N VAL A 90 -3.79 -7.28 -18.79
CA VAL A 90 -3.10 -8.50 -19.25
C VAL A 90 -2.54 -9.29 -18.06
N LEU A 91 -1.87 -8.61 -17.12
CA LEU A 91 -1.35 -9.25 -15.90
C LEU A 91 -2.46 -9.90 -15.08
N THR A 92 -3.58 -9.18 -14.87
CA THR A 92 -4.75 -9.71 -14.14
C THR A 92 -5.34 -10.93 -14.85
N LEU A 93 -5.43 -10.89 -16.18
CA LEU A 93 -5.91 -12.03 -16.97
C LEU A 93 -4.98 -13.24 -16.81
N LEU A 94 -3.67 -13.05 -16.97
CA LEU A 94 -2.68 -14.13 -16.82
C LEU A 94 -2.73 -14.74 -15.42
N VAL A 95 -2.80 -13.92 -14.36
CA VAL A 95 -2.89 -14.43 -12.99
C VAL A 95 -4.21 -15.18 -12.78
N ASN A 96 -5.33 -14.72 -13.32
CA ASN A 96 -6.60 -15.42 -13.20
C ASN A 96 -6.63 -16.77 -13.96
N LEU A 97 -5.94 -16.86 -15.11
CA LEU A 97 -5.83 -18.12 -15.86
C LEU A 97 -4.90 -19.11 -15.18
N PHE A 98 -3.79 -18.63 -14.63
CA PHE A 98 -2.72 -19.45 -14.07
C PHE A 98 -2.61 -19.31 -12.53
N THR A 99 -3.72 -19.05 -11.85
CA THR A 99 -3.74 -18.75 -10.40
C THR A 99 -3.00 -19.80 -9.54
N PRO A 100 -3.19 -21.12 -9.71
CA PRO A 100 -2.47 -22.11 -8.89
C PRO A 100 -0.95 -22.01 -9.03
N TYR A 101 -0.44 -21.86 -10.26
CA TYR A 101 1.00 -21.68 -10.49
C TYR A 101 1.53 -20.39 -9.89
N PHE A 102 0.74 -19.33 -9.98
CA PHE A 102 1.09 -18.04 -9.39
C PHE A 102 1.20 -18.12 -7.85
N ILE A 103 0.27 -18.83 -7.20
CA ILE A 103 0.31 -19.07 -5.75
C ILE A 103 1.56 -19.89 -5.39
N LYS A 104 1.88 -20.95 -6.16
CA LYS A 104 3.10 -21.74 -5.95
C LYS A 104 4.38 -20.91 -6.01
N ILE A 105 4.46 -19.90 -6.86
CA ILE A 105 5.62 -19.00 -6.91
C ILE A 105 5.72 -18.13 -5.66
N ILE A 106 4.59 -17.65 -5.14
CA ILE A 106 4.57 -16.70 -3.99
C ILE A 106 4.71 -17.41 -2.66
N ALA A 107 4.16 -18.61 -2.55
CA ALA A 107 4.05 -19.38 -1.32
C ALA A 107 4.22 -20.89 -1.61
N SER A 108 5.46 -21.25 -2.00
CA SER A 108 5.79 -22.62 -2.42
C SER A 108 5.67 -23.66 -1.31
N GLY A 109 5.63 -23.24 -0.05
CA GLY A 109 5.46 -24.12 1.10
C GLY A 109 4.01 -24.57 1.37
N LEU A 110 3.02 -24.01 0.64
CA LEU A 110 1.63 -24.40 0.81
C LEU A 110 1.34 -25.79 0.26
N SER A 111 0.47 -26.55 0.95
CA SER A 111 -0.08 -27.80 0.43
C SER A 111 -0.98 -27.56 -0.79
N GLU A 112 -1.19 -28.59 -1.62
CA GLU A 112 -2.08 -28.51 -2.79
C GLU A 112 -3.52 -28.11 -2.41
N GLN A 113 -4.01 -28.57 -1.24
CA GLN A 113 -5.31 -28.18 -0.72
C GLN A 113 -5.36 -26.68 -0.41
N ASN A 114 -4.35 -26.15 0.29
CA ASN A 114 -4.26 -24.75 0.64
C ASN A 114 -4.13 -23.85 -0.61
N ILE A 115 -3.43 -24.33 -1.64
CA ILE A 115 -3.38 -23.65 -2.94
C ILE A 115 -4.77 -23.57 -3.56
N THR A 116 -5.54 -24.68 -3.53
CA THR A 116 -6.90 -24.71 -4.06
C THR A 116 -7.81 -23.75 -3.32
N ASP A 117 -7.73 -23.70 -1.99
CA ASP A 117 -8.50 -22.78 -1.14
C ASP A 117 -8.09 -21.30 -1.33
N ALA A 118 -6.84 -21.04 -1.69
CA ALA A 118 -6.36 -19.69 -1.98
C ALA A 118 -6.82 -19.16 -3.36
N VAL A 119 -7.11 -20.02 -4.33
CA VAL A 119 -7.46 -19.63 -5.71
C VAL A 119 -8.59 -18.57 -5.76
N PRO A 120 -9.76 -18.77 -5.13
CA PRO A 120 -10.83 -17.77 -5.20
C PRO A 120 -10.41 -16.44 -4.56
N LEU A 121 -9.65 -16.48 -3.47
CA LEU A 121 -9.17 -15.27 -2.77
C LEU A 121 -8.22 -14.47 -3.66
N VAL A 122 -7.25 -15.12 -4.30
CA VAL A 122 -6.28 -14.47 -5.20
C VAL A 122 -6.99 -13.88 -6.41
N ARG A 123 -7.90 -14.62 -7.04
CA ARG A 123 -8.67 -14.13 -8.21
C ARG A 123 -9.45 -12.87 -7.89
N ILE A 124 -10.17 -12.85 -6.77
CA ILE A 124 -10.97 -11.69 -6.34
C ILE A 124 -10.05 -10.51 -6.04
N ASN A 125 -9.00 -10.71 -5.23
CA ASN A 125 -8.11 -9.62 -4.83
C ASN A 125 -7.34 -9.02 -6.01
N PHE A 126 -7.07 -9.80 -7.06
CA PHE A 126 -6.32 -9.29 -8.22
C PHE A 126 -7.09 -8.21 -9.01
N TYR A 127 -8.42 -8.20 -8.99
CA TYR A 127 -9.21 -7.12 -9.59
C TYR A 127 -8.97 -5.77 -8.90
N TYR A 128 -8.60 -5.78 -7.62
CA TYR A 128 -8.25 -4.55 -6.90
C TYR A 128 -7.00 -3.88 -7.49
N LEU A 129 -6.12 -4.61 -8.17
CA LEU A 129 -4.94 -4.04 -8.81
C LEU A 129 -5.28 -2.98 -9.87
N ALA A 130 -6.27 -3.23 -10.71
CA ALA A 130 -6.74 -2.25 -11.70
C ALA A 130 -7.39 -1.03 -11.02
N LEU A 131 -8.18 -1.26 -9.96
CA LEU A 131 -8.85 -0.20 -9.22
C LEU A 131 -7.83 0.72 -8.53
N VAL A 132 -6.82 0.16 -7.88
CA VAL A 132 -5.78 0.95 -7.20
C VAL A 132 -4.92 1.75 -8.19
N TYR A 133 -4.67 1.20 -9.38
CA TYR A 133 -4.00 1.97 -10.43
C TYR A 133 -4.84 3.18 -10.87
N ILE A 134 -6.13 2.99 -11.14
CA ILE A 134 -7.05 4.07 -11.52
C ILE A 134 -7.09 5.15 -10.42
N VAL A 135 -7.20 4.76 -9.16
CA VAL A 135 -7.18 5.66 -7.99
C VAL A 135 -5.88 6.46 -7.94
N THR A 136 -4.73 5.80 -8.08
CA THR A 136 -3.42 6.45 -8.06
C THR A 136 -3.25 7.45 -9.21
N PHE A 137 -3.68 7.05 -10.40
CA PHE A 137 -3.61 7.90 -11.58
C PHE A 137 -4.46 9.17 -11.41
N MET A 138 -5.73 9.01 -11.00
CA MET A 138 -6.62 10.15 -10.71
C MET A 138 -6.09 10.99 -9.55
N GLY A 139 -5.53 10.36 -8.52
CA GLY A 139 -4.89 11.02 -7.40
C GLY A 139 -3.71 11.90 -7.84
N ALA A 140 -2.88 11.43 -8.77
CA ALA A 140 -1.78 12.23 -9.32
C ALA A 140 -2.29 13.46 -10.09
N LEU A 141 -3.38 13.33 -10.86
CA LEU A 141 -4.01 14.47 -11.53
C LEU A 141 -4.59 15.49 -10.52
N LEU A 142 -5.23 15.01 -9.45
CA LEU A 142 -5.74 15.85 -8.36
C LEU A 142 -4.61 16.57 -7.64
N GLN A 143 -3.50 15.88 -7.34
CA GLN A 143 -2.31 16.48 -6.72
C GLN A 143 -1.69 17.56 -7.61
N TYR A 144 -1.66 17.38 -8.93
CA TYR A 144 -1.23 18.42 -9.87
C TYR A 144 -2.05 19.71 -9.73
N LYS A 145 -3.33 19.61 -9.36
CA LYS A 145 -4.21 20.75 -9.06
C LYS A 145 -4.12 21.24 -7.61
N GLY A 146 -3.23 20.66 -6.79
CA GLY A 146 -3.10 21.01 -5.38
C GLY A 146 -4.17 20.41 -4.47
N HIS A 147 -4.96 19.42 -4.97
CA HIS A 147 -5.99 18.75 -4.20
C HIS A 147 -5.46 17.41 -3.65
N PHE A 148 -5.11 17.39 -2.37
CA PHE A 148 -4.51 16.22 -1.70
C PHE A 148 -5.50 15.43 -0.84
N ALA A 149 -6.60 16.06 -0.41
CA ALA A 149 -7.53 15.48 0.55
C ALA A 149 -8.11 14.14 0.09
N THR A 150 -8.62 14.07 -1.14
CA THR A 150 -9.24 12.84 -1.68
C THR A 150 -8.30 11.67 -1.63
N THR A 151 -7.04 11.84 -2.04
CA THR A 151 -6.03 10.78 -2.01
C THR A 151 -5.71 10.35 -0.57
N ALA A 152 -5.60 11.31 0.36
CA ALA A 152 -5.30 11.03 1.77
C ALA A 152 -6.41 10.24 2.47
N PHE A 153 -7.68 10.59 2.24
CA PHE A 153 -8.82 9.89 2.82
C PHE A 153 -9.22 8.61 2.07
N SER A 154 -8.74 8.41 0.86
CA SER A 154 -9.08 7.27 0.02
C SER A 154 -8.80 5.92 0.68
N THR A 155 -7.66 5.78 1.35
CA THR A 155 -7.29 4.54 2.07
C THR A 155 -8.23 4.26 3.24
N ALA A 156 -8.86 5.28 3.85
CA ALA A 156 -9.87 5.10 4.87
C ALA A 156 -11.11 4.37 4.33
N LEU A 157 -11.53 4.64 3.09
CA LEU A 157 -12.65 3.97 2.44
C LEU A 157 -12.38 2.47 2.24
N LEU A 158 -11.15 2.11 1.83
CA LEU A 158 -10.76 0.71 1.75
C LEU A 158 -10.87 0.00 3.10
N ASN A 159 -10.33 0.63 4.16
CA ASN A 159 -10.39 0.06 5.49
C ASN A 159 -11.84 -0.07 5.99
N LEU A 160 -12.70 0.92 5.75
CA LEU A 160 -14.13 0.86 6.11
C LEU A 160 -14.85 -0.26 5.37
N ALA A 161 -14.62 -0.45 4.08
CA ALA A 161 -15.23 -1.54 3.32
C ALA A 161 -14.80 -2.92 3.86
N MET A 162 -13.52 -3.08 4.18
CA MET A 162 -13.00 -4.31 4.79
C MET A 162 -13.58 -4.55 6.19
N ILE A 163 -13.67 -3.52 7.03
CA ILE A 163 -14.30 -3.58 8.36
C ILE A 163 -15.76 -4.02 8.22
N THR A 164 -16.50 -3.39 7.33
CA THR A 164 -17.91 -3.76 7.06
C THR A 164 -18.05 -5.21 6.63
N SER A 165 -17.17 -5.68 5.74
CA SER A 165 -17.15 -7.08 5.28
C SER A 165 -16.86 -8.05 6.42
N LEU A 166 -15.93 -7.74 7.31
CA LEU A 166 -15.63 -8.54 8.50
C LEU A 166 -16.83 -8.63 9.45
N LEU A 167 -17.50 -7.51 9.70
CA LEU A 167 -18.67 -7.48 10.57
C LEU A 167 -19.85 -8.28 9.99
N LEU A 168 -20.07 -8.21 8.67
CA LEU A 168 -21.10 -8.98 7.98
C LEU A 168 -20.79 -10.48 7.93
N ALA A 169 -19.52 -10.86 7.99
CA ALA A 169 -19.08 -12.24 7.99
C ALA A 169 -18.90 -12.84 9.40
N ARG A 170 -19.13 -12.06 10.45
CA ARG A 170 -18.98 -12.51 11.84
C ARG A 170 -19.84 -13.73 12.14
N GLY A 171 -19.24 -14.76 12.74
CA GLY A 171 -19.93 -16.02 13.05
C GLY A 171 -20.03 -17.01 11.89
N LYS A 172 -19.48 -16.68 10.71
CA LYS A 172 -19.36 -17.61 9.57
C LYS A 172 -18.05 -18.40 9.68
N SER A 173 -17.91 -19.45 8.84
CA SER A 173 -16.65 -20.21 8.75
C SER A 173 -15.49 -19.33 8.26
N GLU A 174 -14.26 -19.66 8.65
CA GLU A 174 -13.07 -18.87 8.30
C GLU A 174 -12.90 -18.69 6.79
N SER A 175 -13.19 -19.71 5.99
CA SER A 175 -13.17 -19.64 4.53
C SER A 175 -14.13 -18.59 3.98
N VAL A 176 -15.33 -18.52 4.52
CA VAL A 176 -16.34 -17.52 4.15
C VAL A 176 -15.92 -16.13 4.62
N VAL A 177 -15.35 -15.97 5.82
CA VAL A 177 -14.81 -14.71 6.30
C VAL A 177 -13.72 -14.18 5.36
N ALA A 178 -12.77 -15.04 4.96
CA ALA A 178 -11.71 -14.67 4.02
C ALA A 178 -12.26 -14.24 2.64
N LEU A 179 -13.32 -14.89 2.14
CA LEU A 179 -14.01 -14.47 0.92
C LEU A 179 -14.70 -13.11 1.07
N TYR A 180 -15.44 -12.88 2.15
CA TYR A 180 -16.07 -11.59 2.42
C TYR A 180 -15.05 -10.47 2.51
N LEU A 181 -13.92 -10.74 3.16
CA LEU A 181 -12.82 -9.78 3.27
C LEU A 181 -12.21 -9.45 1.90
N SER A 182 -12.06 -10.45 1.02
CA SER A 182 -11.59 -10.28 -0.35
C SER A 182 -12.57 -9.43 -1.18
N PHE A 183 -13.88 -9.67 -1.05
CA PHE A 183 -14.89 -8.80 -1.66
C PHE A 183 -14.86 -7.39 -1.08
N GLY A 184 -14.60 -7.24 0.24
CA GLY A 184 -14.41 -5.95 0.89
C GLY A 184 -13.26 -5.14 0.31
N VAL A 185 -12.17 -5.79 -0.08
CA VAL A 185 -11.03 -5.14 -0.77
C VAL A 185 -11.48 -4.56 -2.12
N VAL A 186 -12.21 -5.34 -2.93
CA VAL A 186 -12.70 -4.90 -4.24
C VAL A 186 -13.74 -3.78 -4.08
N ALA A 187 -14.71 -3.94 -3.17
CA ALA A 187 -15.71 -2.92 -2.87
C ALA A 187 -15.06 -1.61 -2.41
N GLY A 188 -14.05 -1.69 -1.53
CA GLY A 188 -13.26 -0.54 -1.12
C GLY A 188 -12.56 0.15 -2.30
N GLY A 189 -12.00 -0.63 -3.22
CA GLY A 189 -11.39 -0.11 -4.45
C GLY A 189 -12.40 0.63 -5.35
N ILE A 190 -13.60 0.08 -5.50
CA ILE A 190 -14.68 0.73 -6.24
C ILE A 190 -15.07 2.06 -5.58
N LEU A 191 -15.26 2.08 -4.26
CA LEU A 191 -15.56 3.32 -3.53
C LEU A 191 -14.45 4.36 -3.70
N GLN A 192 -13.19 3.94 -3.65
CA GLN A 192 -12.05 4.82 -3.92
C GLN A 192 -12.12 5.45 -5.32
N VAL A 193 -12.40 4.66 -6.35
CA VAL A 193 -12.56 5.15 -7.73
C VAL A 193 -13.70 6.15 -7.82
N LEU A 194 -14.86 5.84 -7.25
CA LEU A 194 -16.03 6.72 -7.27
C LEU A 194 -15.73 8.09 -6.64
N VAL A 195 -15.10 8.12 -5.48
CA VAL A 195 -14.74 9.38 -4.81
C VAL A 195 -13.72 10.18 -5.61
N HIS A 196 -12.75 9.52 -6.26
CA HIS A 196 -11.79 10.20 -7.14
C HIS A 196 -12.47 10.76 -8.41
N LEU A 197 -13.41 10.05 -9.03
CA LEU A 197 -14.20 10.55 -10.16
C LEU A 197 -14.99 11.81 -9.78
N ILE A 198 -15.65 11.78 -8.61
CA ILE A 198 -16.37 12.94 -8.07
C ILE A 198 -15.40 14.11 -7.87
N ALA A 199 -14.25 13.87 -7.21
CA ALA A 199 -13.25 14.89 -6.98
C ALA A 199 -12.68 15.48 -8.29
N MET A 200 -12.43 14.65 -9.30
CA MET A 200 -12.00 15.10 -10.64
C MET A 200 -13.04 16.01 -11.30
N LYS A 201 -14.32 15.72 -11.12
CA LYS A 201 -15.41 16.56 -11.65
C LYS A 201 -15.39 17.95 -11.00
N PHE A 202 -15.29 18.01 -9.66
CA PHE A 202 -15.24 19.28 -8.92
C PHE A 202 -13.97 20.10 -9.18
N ASN A 203 -12.86 19.46 -9.53
CA ASN A 203 -11.60 20.14 -9.87
C ASN A 203 -11.42 20.39 -11.38
N ALA A 204 -12.49 20.25 -12.18
CA ALA A 204 -12.52 20.47 -13.63
C ALA A 204 -11.47 19.65 -14.44
N LEU A 205 -11.05 18.49 -13.90
CA LEU A 205 -10.09 17.58 -14.53
C LEU A 205 -10.74 16.60 -15.50
N ASN A 206 -12.04 16.38 -15.37
CA ASN A 206 -12.80 15.46 -16.23
C ASN A 206 -12.70 15.82 -17.72
N LYS A 207 -12.75 17.12 -18.07
CA LYS A 207 -12.62 17.56 -19.48
C LYS A 207 -11.25 17.19 -20.06
N ILE A 208 -10.17 17.38 -19.28
CA ILE A 208 -8.81 17.02 -19.69
C ILE A 208 -8.69 15.50 -19.81
N PHE A 209 -9.26 14.76 -18.87
CA PHE A 209 -9.21 13.30 -18.85
C PHE A 209 -9.94 12.69 -20.06
N TRP A 210 -11.23 12.99 -20.23
CA TRP A 210 -12.03 12.41 -21.31
C TRP A 210 -11.63 12.95 -22.69
N GLY A 211 -11.30 14.23 -22.79
CA GLY A 211 -10.77 14.83 -24.03
C GLY A 211 -9.44 14.23 -24.46
N GLY A 212 -8.59 13.89 -23.49
CA GLY A 212 -7.33 13.16 -23.73
C GLY A 212 -7.56 11.76 -24.27
N LEU A 213 -8.46 10.98 -23.65
CA LEU A 213 -8.84 9.64 -24.11
C LEU A 213 -9.41 9.69 -25.53
N SER A 214 -10.35 10.56 -25.79
CA SER A 214 -10.91 10.75 -27.16
C SER A 214 -9.81 11.10 -28.16
N GLY A 215 -8.89 12.00 -27.81
CA GLY A 215 -7.77 12.36 -28.69
C GLY A 215 -6.80 11.20 -28.94
N TYR A 216 -6.51 10.41 -27.92
CA TYR A 216 -5.65 9.22 -28.05
C TYR A 216 -6.26 8.17 -29.00
N PHE A 217 -7.56 7.87 -28.86
CA PHE A 217 -8.26 6.95 -29.76
C PHE A 217 -8.39 7.47 -31.20
N LYS A 218 -8.34 8.81 -31.38
CA LYS A 218 -8.24 9.44 -32.71
C LYS A 218 -6.81 9.46 -33.28
N GLY A 219 -5.89 8.66 -32.72
CA GLY A 219 -4.53 8.50 -33.21
C GLY A 219 -3.53 9.56 -32.77
N LYS A 220 -3.93 10.56 -31.94
CA LYS A 220 -3.00 11.57 -31.41
C LYS A 220 -2.03 10.92 -30.43
N ARG A 221 -0.74 11.31 -30.49
CA ARG A 221 0.33 10.80 -29.59
C ARG A 221 1.05 11.95 -28.91
N ALA A 222 1.61 11.67 -27.75
CA ALA A 222 2.43 12.58 -26.97
C ALA A 222 3.81 11.97 -26.69
N GLN A 223 4.74 12.79 -26.22
CA GLN A 223 6.07 12.35 -25.86
C GLN A 223 6.05 11.75 -24.45
N SER A 224 6.06 10.41 -24.34
CA SER A 224 5.94 9.68 -23.06
C SER A 224 7.24 8.98 -22.62
N LYS A 225 8.29 8.96 -23.46
CA LYS A 225 9.54 8.23 -23.17
C LYS A 225 10.19 8.66 -21.85
N GLY A 226 10.25 9.96 -21.56
CA GLY A 226 10.84 10.47 -20.32
C GLY A 226 10.12 9.96 -19.05
N PHE A 227 8.80 9.82 -19.11
CA PHE A 227 8.04 9.23 -18.00
C PHE A 227 8.45 7.78 -17.73
N PHE A 228 8.54 6.93 -18.77
CA PHE A 228 8.89 5.53 -18.58
C PHE A 228 10.31 5.34 -18.03
N ILE A 229 11.26 6.16 -18.47
CA ILE A 229 12.63 6.16 -17.93
C ILE A 229 12.62 6.52 -16.44
N ASN A 230 11.98 7.62 -16.07
CA ASN A 230 11.91 8.09 -14.69
C ASN A 230 11.14 7.10 -13.79
N PHE A 231 10.07 6.49 -14.32
CA PHE A 231 9.32 5.46 -13.60
C PHE A 231 10.15 4.21 -13.36
N TYR A 232 10.91 3.75 -14.35
CA TYR A 232 11.82 2.60 -14.22
C TYR A 232 12.86 2.84 -13.11
N HIS A 233 13.51 4.00 -13.08
CA HIS A 233 14.46 4.35 -12.02
C HIS A 233 13.80 4.43 -10.64
N GLY A 234 12.61 5.01 -10.55
CA GLY A 234 11.84 5.06 -9.32
C GLY A 234 11.41 3.66 -8.85
N LEU A 235 11.05 2.78 -9.79
CA LEU A 235 10.71 1.38 -9.51
C LEU A 235 11.91 0.63 -8.93
N LEU A 236 13.10 0.74 -9.55
CA LEU A 236 14.32 0.12 -9.04
C LEU A 236 14.66 0.61 -7.63
N GLY A 237 14.54 1.92 -7.37
CA GLY A 237 14.80 2.49 -6.04
C GLY A 237 13.85 1.98 -4.95
N SER A 238 12.60 1.68 -5.30
CA SER A 238 11.60 1.18 -4.33
C SER A 238 11.48 -0.34 -4.26
N SER A 239 12.09 -1.07 -5.21
CA SER A 239 11.90 -2.52 -5.34
C SER A 239 12.53 -3.34 -4.21
N ALA A 240 13.64 -2.91 -3.64
CA ALA A 240 14.36 -3.65 -2.60
C ALA A 240 13.46 -4.00 -1.40
N MET A 241 12.71 -3.03 -0.88
CA MET A 241 11.77 -3.26 0.22
C MET A 241 10.61 -4.20 -0.16
N GLN A 242 10.18 -4.15 -1.42
CA GLN A 242 9.08 -4.99 -1.91
C GLN A 242 9.55 -6.43 -2.12
N ILE A 243 10.78 -6.62 -2.61
CA ILE A 243 11.42 -7.93 -2.75
C ILE A 243 11.61 -8.57 -1.37
N SER A 244 12.14 -7.82 -0.39
CA SER A 244 12.27 -8.31 0.99
C SER A 244 10.93 -8.79 1.54
N ALA A 245 9.88 -7.96 1.44
CA ALA A 245 8.56 -8.34 1.91
C ALA A 245 7.98 -9.56 1.18
N PHE A 246 8.34 -9.77 -0.10
CA PHE A 246 7.96 -10.96 -0.84
C PHE A 246 8.68 -12.20 -0.31
N ILE A 247 10.01 -12.11 -0.11
CA ILE A 247 10.84 -13.20 0.43
C ILE A 247 10.36 -13.61 1.81
N ASP A 248 10.03 -12.64 2.69
CA ASP A 248 9.49 -12.93 4.03
C ASP A 248 8.23 -13.81 3.95
N THR A 249 7.30 -13.51 3.04
CA THR A 249 6.08 -14.30 2.87
C THR A 249 6.37 -15.67 2.27
N TRP A 250 7.28 -15.73 1.30
CA TRP A 250 7.70 -16.98 0.68
C TRP A 250 8.35 -17.91 1.71
N LEU A 251 9.27 -17.43 2.54
CA LEU A 251 9.88 -18.19 3.63
C LEU A 251 8.84 -18.64 4.66
N ALA A 252 7.96 -17.72 5.07
CA ALA A 252 6.92 -18.04 6.06
C ALA A 252 5.93 -19.10 5.57
N SER A 253 5.76 -19.27 4.25
CA SER A 253 4.88 -20.31 3.70
C SER A 253 5.35 -21.73 3.97
N PHE A 254 6.62 -21.95 4.32
CA PHE A 254 7.18 -23.25 4.69
C PHE A 254 7.01 -23.58 6.18
N LEU A 255 6.56 -22.60 6.98
CA LEU A 255 6.36 -22.75 8.41
C LEU A 255 4.94 -23.26 8.71
N VAL A 256 4.64 -23.39 10.01
CA VAL A 256 3.31 -23.82 10.46
C VAL A 256 2.21 -22.83 10.03
N SER A 257 0.99 -23.32 9.91
CA SER A 257 -0.19 -22.49 9.61
C SER A 257 -0.33 -21.36 10.63
N GLY A 258 -0.60 -20.15 10.14
CA GLY A 258 -0.65 -18.92 10.94
C GLY A 258 0.63 -18.08 10.85
N SER A 259 1.76 -18.64 10.41
CA SER A 259 3.05 -17.93 10.42
C SER A 259 3.07 -16.65 9.56
N ILE A 260 2.37 -16.66 8.43
CA ILE A 260 2.24 -15.46 7.58
C ILE A 260 1.42 -14.39 8.30
N SER A 261 0.38 -14.80 9.01
CA SER A 261 -0.48 -13.92 9.82
C SER A 261 0.27 -13.34 11.01
N TYR A 262 1.06 -14.15 11.72
CA TYR A 262 1.92 -13.68 12.82
C TYR A 262 2.90 -12.62 12.33
N LEU A 263 3.59 -12.87 11.22
CA LEU A 263 4.47 -11.86 10.59
C LEU A 263 3.71 -10.60 10.20
N PHE A 264 2.49 -10.72 9.68
CA PHE A 264 1.69 -9.56 9.30
C PHE A 264 1.33 -8.71 10.52
N TYR A 265 0.85 -9.32 11.61
CA TYR A 265 0.47 -8.60 12.84
C TYR A 265 1.69 -8.04 13.57
N ALA A 266 2.79 -8.79 13.68
CA ALA A 266 4.04 -8.33 14.28
C ALA A 266 4.61 -7.13 13.52
N ASN A 267 4.60 -7.14 12.19
CA ASN A 267 5.05 -6.02 11.37
C ASN A 267 4.23 -4.74 11.62
N ARG A 268 2.97 -4.83 12.00
CA ARG A 268 2.15 -3.64 12.36
C ARG A 268 2.70 -2.94 13.59
N ILE A 269 3.07 -3.71 14.61
CA ILE A 269 3.63 -3.17 15.86
C ILE A 269 5.03 -2.62 15.61
N PHE A 270 5.86 -3.38 14.90
CA PHE A 270 7.24 -2.98 14.58
C PHE A 270 7.31 -1.68 13.77
N GLN A 271 6.35 -1.43 12.88
CA GLN A 271 6.30 -0.20 12.09
C GLN A 271 6.01 1.06 12.93
N LEU A 272 5.42 0.97 14.13
CA LEU A 272 5.10 2.12 14.96
C LEU A 272 6.37 2.87 15.44
N PRO A 273 7.34 2.22 16.13
CA PRO A 273 8.59 2.87 16.50
C PRO A 273 9.38 3.42 15.30
N LEU A 274 9.40 2.67 14.19
CA LEU A 274 10.06 3.09 12.95
C LEU A 274 9.45 4.39 12.41
N ALA A 275 8.12 4.50 12.41
CA ALA A 275 7.42 5.69 11.92
C ALA A 275 7.64 6.89 12.85
N ILE A 276 7.58 6.69 14.16
CA ILE A 276 7.71 7.76 15.15
C ILE A 276 9.14 8.29 15.21
N PHE A 277 10.14 7.41 15.25
CA PHE A 277 11.53 7.84 15.42
C PHE A 277 12.27 8.05 14.10
N ALA A 278 12.31 7.02 13.21
CA ALA A 278 13.15 7.10 12.03
C ALA A 278 12.59 8.05 10.97
N ILE A 279 11.29 7.94 10.64
CA ILE A 279 10.69 8.77 9.60
C ILE A 279 10.59 10.22 10.06
N ALA A 280 10.14 10.48 11.29
CA ALA A 280 10.02 11.84 11.82
C ALA A 280 11.38 12.53 11.91
N LEU A 281 12.40 11.83 12.42
CA LEU A 281 13.75 12.37 12.53
C LEU A 281 14.36 12.65 11.16
N SER A 282 14.20 11.74 10.20
CA SER A 282 14.67 11.93 8.82
C SER A 282 14.04 13.14 8.17
N GLN A 283 12.71 13.33 8.29
CA GLN A 283 12.00 14.47 7.74
C GLN A 283 12.43 15.82 8.37
N ALA A 284 12.74 15.82 9.66
CA ALA A 284 13.20 17.01 10.37
C ALA A 284 14.64 17.39 10.01
N LEU A 285 15.53 16.42 9.84
CA LEU A 285 16.97 16.65 9.70
C LEU A 285 17.45 16.73 8.25
N PHE A 286 16.80 16.04 7.34
CA PHE A 286 17.19 16.01 5.93
C PHE A 286 17.30 17.43 5.31
N PRO A 287 16.34 18.36 5.51
CA PRO A 287 16.47 19.73 4.99
C PRO A 287 17.66 20.48 5.58
N LYS A 288 17.95 20.27 6.88
CA LYS A 288 19.06 20.91 7.58
C LYS A 288 20.41 20.44 7.04
N ILE A 289 20.59 19.14 6.91
CA ILE A 289 21.83 18.53 6.37
C ILE A 289 22.05 18.98 4.92
N THR A 290 20.98 18.93 4.10
CA THR A 290 21.04 19.38 2.70
C THR A 290 21.43 20.86 2.59
N ARG A 291 20.94 21.73 3.50
CA ARG A 291 21.29 23.13 3.53
C ARG A 291 22.79 23.35 3.87
N LEU A 292 23.31 22.62 4.87
CA LEU A 292 24.72 22.68 5.24
C LEU A 292 25.63 22.23 4.09
N LEU A 293 25.28 21.15 3.41
CA LEU A 293 26.02 20.64 2.25
C LEU A 293 26.01 21.68 1.09
N LYS A 294 24.88 22.34 0.83
CA LYS A 294 24.82 23.43 -0.17
C LYS A 294 25.69 24.63 0.20
N GLN A 295 25.86 24.90 1.49
CA GLN A 295 26.74 25.94 2.03
C GLN A 295 28.21 25.50 2.08
N LYS A 296 28.55 24.29 1.61
CA LYS A 296 29.87 23.65 1.69
C LYS A 296 30.40 23.50 3.12
N ASP A 297 29.52 23.48 4.10
CA ASP A 297 29.83 23.26 5.51
C ASP A 297 29.73 21.73 5.83
N GLU A 298 30.67 20.98 5.28
CA GLU A 298 30.70 19.52 5.43
C GLU A 298 30.95 19.10 6.87
N ALA A 299 31.74 19.87 7.64
CA ALA A 299 32.04 19.57 9.02
C ALA A 299 30.76 19.56 9.89
N ASN A 300 29.96 20.62 9.82
CA ASN A 300 28.68 20.67 10.52
C ASN A 300 27.66 19.67 9.98
N ALA A 301 27.62 19.42 8.67
CA ALA A 301 26.77 18.39 8.08
C ALA A 301 27.11 17.02 8.68
N LEU A 302 28.40 16.67 8.81
CA LEU A 302 28.84 15.41 9.41
C LEU A 302 28.48 15.34 10.91
N VAL A 303 28.66 16.42 11.65
CA VAL A 303 28.28 16.49 13.09
C VAL A 303 26.77 16.20 13.26
N TRP A 304 25.90 16.86 12.46
CA TRP A 304 24.47 16.62 12.53
C TRP A 304 24.09 15.21 12.10
N THR A 305 24.74 14.65 11.08
CA THR A 305 24.52 13.28 10.65
C THR A 305 24.88 12.27 11.76
N LYS A 306 26.06 12.42 12.38
CA LYS A 306 26.48 11.57 13.51
C LYS A 306 25.53 11.70 14.71
N LYS A 307 25.18 12.93 15.10
CA LYS A 307 24.24 13.16 16.21
C LYS A 307 22.89 12.52 15.96
N SER A 308 22.38 12.62 14.73
CA SER A 308 21.13 12.00 14.31
C SER A 308 21.20 10.49 14.34
N PHE A 309 22.30 9.92 13.87
CA PHE A 309 22.56 8.47 13.89
C PHE A 309 22.53 7.92 15.32
N TYR A 310 23.29 8.54 16.24
CA TYR A 310 23.31 8.07 17.63
C TYR A 310 21.97 8.24 18.33
N LEU A 311 21.26 9.37 18.09
CA LEU A 311 19.94 9.57 18.67
C LEU A 311 18.95 8.50 18.17
N LEU A 312 18.98 8.21 16.87
CA LEU A 312 18.14 7.17 16.28
C LEU A 312 18.51 5.78 16.79
N LEU A 313 19.80 5.48 16.87
CA LEU A 313 20.30 4.21 17.40
C LEU A 313 19.81 3.99 18.84
N CYS A 314 19.98 4.97 19.72
CA CYS A 314 19.50 4.88 21.11
C CYS A 314 17.97 4.71 21.16
N ALA A 315 17.20 5.51 20.41
CA ALA A 315 15.75 5.42 20.40
C ALA A 315 15.25 4.05 19.91
N LEU A 316 15.87 3.51 18.84
CA LEU A 316 15.52 2.21 18.31
C LEU A 316 15.96 1.06 19.21
N LEU A 317 17.12 1.16 19.88
CA LEU A 317 17.55 0.18 20.87
C LEU A 317 16.57 0.10 22.05
N VAL A 318 16.17 1.26 22.60
CA VAL A 318 15.16 1.30 23.67
C VAL A 318 13.84 0.70 23.18
N ALA A 319 13.38 1.06 21.97
CA ALA A 319 12.16 0.51 21.38
C ALA A 319 12.26 -1.02 21.17
N THR A 320 13.42 -1.51 20.74
CA THR A 320 13.67 -2.95 20.56
C THR A 320 13.64 -3.70 21.89
N ILE A 321 14.37 -3.22 22.89
CA ILE A 321 14.40 -3.85 24.23
C ILE A 321 12.98 -3.86 24.82
N THR A 322 12.28 -2.72 24.77
CA THR A 322 10.88 -2.61 25.24
C THR A 322 9.96 -3.56 24.46
N GLY A 323 10.11 -3.62 23.13
CA GLY A 323 9.32 -4.51 22.27
C GLY A 323 9.55 -5.98 22.59
N VAL A 324 10.79 -6.41 22.82
CA VAL A 324 11.11 -7.80 23.19
C VAL A 324 10.57 -8.13 24.59
N VAL A 325 10.83 -7.28 25.59
CA VAL A 325 10.40 -7.52 26.99
C VAL A 325 8.88 -7.50 27.13
N LEU A 326 8.20 -6.61 26.41
CA LEU A 326 6.75 -6.45 26.49
C LEU A 326 6.00 -7.13 25.32
N SER A 327 6.66 -7.94 24.51
CA SER A 327 6.04 -8.53 23.29
C SER A 327 4.74 -9.26 23.59
N GLU A 328 4.76 -10.18 24.56
CA GLU A 328 3.58 -10.95 24.98
C GLU A 328 2.46 -10.03 25.50
N PHE A 329 2.79 -9.07 26.36
CA PHE A 329 1.81 -8.12 26.88
C PHE A 329 1.19 -7.25 25.78
N ILE A 330 1.99 -6.78 24.82
CA ILE A 330 1.50 -5.95 23.70
C ILE A 330 0.56 -6.75 22.81
N ILE A 331 0.95 -7.99 22.46
CA ILE A 331 0.11 -8.88 21.61
C ILE A 331 -1.18 -9.24 22.35
N TRP A 332 -1.10 -9.63 23.61
CA TRP A 332 -2.25 -9.89 24.46
C TRP A 332 -3.22 -8.70 24.49
N LEU A 333 -2.71 -7.52 24.79
CA LEU A 333 -3.53 -6.31 24.91
C LEU A 333 -4.22 -5.92 23.60
N LEU A 334 -3.53 -6.08 22.47
CA LEU A 334 -4.02 -5.62 21.17
C LEU A 334 -4.84 -6.69 20.45
N PHE A 335 -4.37 -7.94 20.39
CA PHE A 335 -4.89 -8.95 19.48
C PHE A 335 -5.62 -10.11 20.14
N GLU A 336 -5.33 -10.47 21.40
CA GLU A 336 -5.92 -11.64 22.06
C GLU A 336 -7.42 -11.44 22.34
N ARG A 337 -8.23 -11.63 21.28
CA ARG A 337 -9.69 -11.50 21.32
C ARG A 337 -10.33 -12.37 20.24
N GLY A 338 -11.50 -12.95 20.56
CA GLY A 338 -12.26 -13.80 19.62
C GLY A 338 -11.45 -15.02 19.18
N ASN A 339 -11.22 -15.18 17.87
CA ASN A 339 -10.50 -16.31 17.31
C ASN A 339 -8.97 -16.20 17.42
N PHE A 340 -8.43 -15.04 17.84
CA PHE A 340 -7.02 -14.91 18.19
C PHE A 340 -6.85 -15.27 19.66
N THR A 341 -6.39 -16.48 19.91
CA THR A 341 -6.33 -17.09 21.23
C THR A 341 -5.01 -16.84 21.94
N ARG A 342 -4.92 -17.24 23.23
CA ARG A 342 -3.67 -17.23 24.01
C ARG A 342 -2.54 -18.02 23.34
N ALA A 343 -2.84 -19.14 22.70
CA ALA A 343 -1.85 -19.92 21.95
C ALA A 343 -1.22 -19.06 20.84
N ASN A 344 -2.03 -18.28 20.10
CA ASN A 344 -1.53 -17.36 19.08
C ASN A 344 -0.69 -16.20 19.64
N THR A 345 -0.90 -15.83 20.91
CA THR A 345 -0.11 -14.77 21.58
C THR A 345 1.29 -15.26 21.94
N ILE A 346 1.43 -16.53 22.29
CA ILE A 346 2.70 -17.13 22.75
C ILE A 346 3.62 -17.48 21.58
N GLU A 347 3.04 -17.83 20.42
CA GLU A 347 3.78 -18.07 19.18
C GLU A 347 4.24 -16.78 18.47
#